data_73db4e9d535a8e351ae640acd8e66426
#
_entry.id   73db4e9d535a8e351ae640acd8e66426
#
_cell.length_a   1.000
_cell.length_b   1.000
_cell.length_c   1.000
_cell.angle_alpha   90.00
_cell.angle_beta   90.00
_cell.angle_gamma   90.00
#
_symmetry.space_group_name_H-M   'P 1'
#
loop_
_entity.id
_entity.type
_entity.pdbx_description
1 polymer ?
#
loop_
_entity_poly.entity_id
_entity_poly.type
_entity_poly.pdbx_seq_one_letter_code
_entity_poly.pdbx_strand_id
1 'polypeptide(L)'
;MSGASLGPVLEKEFGKERSAYHLTADYTWGWSQEGSIKKYTEALGWETTAAVKTPLGAGDFSQYITPVLNSGADVLVLNHYGKDMVNSLTQAVQFGLRDKNINGNDFQIVVPLFSRLMAQGAGDNIKGIYGTTNWNWALQDAGSQAFVKSFGAEYGNPPSQAAQTCYVQTLLYANAVETAGTFYPPEVIKALEGFKFDGMGNGPTEYRAEDHQCFKDVLVVRGNENPSSQFDLLDIVQEVPRSQVEYDSSEFGGELGPYEV
;
A
#
# COMPACT_ATOMS: atom_id res chain seq x y z
N MET A 1 -4.07 8.05 -0.93
CA MET A 1 -4.72 7.11 0.03
C MET A 1 -3.75 6.58 1.08
N SER A 2 -2.61 5.97 0.74
CA SER A 2 -1.69 5.37 1.74
C SER A 2 -1.24 6.35 2.83
N GLY A 3 -0.82 7.58 2.47
CA GLY A 3 -0.43 8.59 3.46
C GLY A 3 -1.56 9.01 4.39
N ALA A 4 -2.77 9.19 3.85
CA ALA A 4 -3.94 9.56 4.64
C ALA A 4 -4.32 8.49 5.68
N SER A 5 -4.19 7.22 5.32
CA SER A 5 -4.49 6.12 6.25
C SER A 5 -3.34 5.84 7.22
N LEU A 6 -2.10 5.88 6.75
CA LEU A 6 -0.95 5.48 7.54
C LEU A 6 -0.48 6.59 8.50
N GLY A 7 -0.52 7.85 8.08
CA GLY A 7 -0.01 8.99 8.85
C GLY A 7 -0.52 9.04 10.29
N PRO A 8 -1.84 9.02 10.55
CA PRO A 8 -2.39 9.05 11.92
C PRO A 8 -1.96 7.86 12.78
N VAL A 9 -1.77 6.68 12.18
CA VAL A 9 -1.29 5.50 12.90
C VAL A 9 0.18 5.66 13.26
N LEU A 10 1.01 6.14 12.32
CA LEU A 10 2.43 6.40 12.59
C LEU A 10 2.63 7.47 13.67
N GLU A 11 1.81 8.53 13.67
CA GLU A 11 1.84 9.53 14.74
C GLU A 11 1.53 8.93 16.11
N LYS A 12 0.48 8.11 16.17
CA LYS A 12 0.08 7.44 17.42
C LYS A 12 1.16 6.50 17.94
N GLU A 13 1.77 5.72 17.05
CA GLU A 13 2.74 4.67 17.44
C GLU A 13 4.15 5.21 17.65
N PHE A 14 4.57 6.22 16.88
CA PHE A 14 5.94 6.72 16.85
C PHE A 14 6.08 8.15 17.38
N GLY A 15 4.99 8.91 17.49
CA GLY A 15 5.01 10.32 17.94
C GLY A 15 5.19 11.29 16.78
N LYS A 16 5.20 12.60 17.12
CA LYS A 16 5.24 13.72 16.17
C LYS A 16 6.66 14.16 15.80
N GLU A 17 7.62 14.00 16.68
CA GLU A 17 8.98 14.53 16.49
C GLU A 17 9.87 13.45 15.89
N ARG A 18 9.69 13.17 14.58
CA ARG A 18 10.44 12.14 13.85
C ARG A 18 11.11 12.74 12.61
N SER A 19 12.21 12.13 12.21
CA SER A 19 12.98 12.51 11.02
C SER A 19 13.02 11.34 10.05
N ALA A 20 12.38 11.51 8.89
CA ALA A 20 12.21 10.46 7.88
C ALA A 20 13.22 10.59 6.74
N TYR A 21 13.81 9.46 6.36
CA TYR A 21 14.60 9.30 5.14
C TYR A 21 13.82 8.41 4.17
N HIS A 22 13.59 8.87 2.95
CA HIS A 22 12.86 8.12 1.94
C HIS A 22 13.81 7.48 0.93
N LEU A 23 13.65 6.16 0.69
CA LEU A 23 14.17 5.48 -0.49
C LEU A 23 13.01 5.16 -1.41
N THR A 24 13.10 5.64 -2.65
CA THR A 24 11.96 5.69 -3.56
C THR A 24 12.32 5.08 -4.92
N ALA A 25 11.57 4.08 -5.35
CA ALA A 25 11.71 3.53 -6.69
C ALA A 25 11.48 4.61 -7.75
N ASP A 26 12.43 4.78 -8.68
CA ASP A 26 12.47 5.90 -9.62
C ASP A 26 11.51 5.72 -10.80
N TYR A 27 10.21 5.77 -10.50
CA TYR A 27 9.12 5.81 -11.47
C TYR A 27 7.85 6.42 -10.85
N THR A 28 6.85 6.73 -11.67
CA THR A 28 5.66 7.51 -11.27
C THR A 28 4.96 6.97 -10.02
N TRP A 29 4.80 5.65 -9.88
CA TRP A 29 4.21 5.07 -8.67
C TRP A 29 5.03 5.38 -7.42
N GLY A 30 6.35 5.20 -7.47
CA GLY A 30 7.24 5.49 -6.34
C GLY A 30 7.16 6.96 -5.93
N TRP A 31 7.17 7.87 -6.90
CA TRP A 31 7.07 9.33 -6.64
C TRP A 31 5.74 9.70 -6.00
N SER A 32 4.63 9.13 -6.50
CA SER A 32 3.29 9.36 -5.94
C SER A 32 3.18 8.80 -4.52
N GLN A 33 3.78 7.65 -4.26
CA GLN A 33 3.81 7.04 -2.94
C GLN A 33 4.60 7.89 -1.94
N GLU A 34 5.82 8.33 -2.31
CA GLU A 34 6.64 9.24 -1.52
C GLU A 34 5.88 10.53 -1.21
N GLY A 35 5.35 11.19 -2.25
CA GLY A 35 4.59 12.44 -2.09
C GLY A 35 3.39 12.28 -1.16
N SER A 36 2.66 11.16 -1.27
CA SER A 36 1.54 10.86 -0.38
C SER A 36 1.98 10.70 1.08
N ILE A 37 3.05 9.95 1.36
CA ILE A 37 3.52 9.77 2.74
C ILE A 37 4.06 11.08 3.31
N LYS A 38 4.91 11.81 2.57
CA LYS A 38 5.45 13.11 3.00
C LYS A 38 4.34 14.09 3.34
N LYS A 39 3.36 14.28 2.45
CA LYS A 39 2.23 15.19 2.67
C LYS A 39 1.59 14.99 4.05
N TYR A 40 1.33 13.76 4.43
CA TYR A 40 0.64 13.46 5.68
C TYR A 40 1.55 13.41 6.90
N THR A 41 2.76 12.90 6.79
CA THR A 41 3.70 12.86 7.93
C THR A 41 4.25 14.25 8.26
N GLU A 42 4.57 15.07 7.26
CA GLU A 42 5.01 16.47 7.47
C GLU A 42 3.88 17.33 8.08
N ALA A 43 2.63 17.11 7.69
CA ALA A 43 1.48 17.79 8.31
C ALA A 43 1.30 17.40 9.79
N LEU A 44 1.80 16.23 10.21
CA LEU A 44 1.80 15.76 11.61
C LEU A 44 3.04 16.21 12.40
N GLY A 45 3.98 16.90 11.74
CA GLY A 45 5.19 17.45 12.37
C GLY A 45 6.47 16.62 12.16
N TRP A 46 6.46 15.61 11.29
CA TRP A 46 7.68 14.91 10.92
C TRP A 46 8.54 15.76 9.98
N GLU A 47 9.85 15.63 10.07
CA GLU A 47 10.80 16.23 9.16
C GLU A 47 11.21 15.22 8.08
N THR A 48 11.27 15.63 6.81
CA THR A 48 11.90 14.85 5.74
C THR A 48 13.38 15.22 5.64
N THR A 49 14.26 14.39 6.16
CA THR A 49 15.71 14.59 6.11
C THR A 49 16.26 14.44 4.69
N ALA A 50 15.78 13.44 3.96
CA ALA A 50 16.13 13.22 2.55
C ALA A 50 15.11 12.34 1.84
N ALA A 51 15.08 12.46 0.50
CA ALA A 51 14.35 11.58 -0.40
C ALA A 51 15.27 11.21 -1.57
N VAL A 52 15.64 9.95 -1.66
CA VAL A 52 16.61 9.45 -2.63
C VAL A 52 15.95 8.43 -3.54
N LYS A 53 16.12 8.62 -4.84
CA LYS A 53 15.60 7.72 -5.87
C LYS A 53 16.52 6.55 -6.10
N THR A 54 15.95 5.36 -6.25
CA THR A 54 16.65 4.12 -6.52
C THR A 54 16.19 3.53 -7.84
N PRO A 55 17.08 2.90 -8.63
CA PRO A 55 16.69 2.23 -9.86
C PRO A 55 15.68 1.11 -9.60
N LEU A 56 14.68 0.99 -10.48
CA LEU A 56 13.75 -0.12 -10.46
C LEU A 56 14.48 -1.44 -10.75
N GLY A 57 14.19 -2.48 -9.96
CA GLY A 57 14.81 -3.80 -10.12
C GLY A 57 16.22 -3.91 -9.53
N ALA A 58 16.63 -2.99 -8.66
CA ALA A 58 17.93 -3.04 -8.00
C ALA A 58 18.07 -4.31 -7.14
N GLY A 59 19.18 -5.01 -7.28
CA GLY A 59 19.54 -6.15 -6.44
C GLY A 59 20.30 -5.76 -5.17
N ASP A 60 21.03 -4.64 -5.22
CA ASP A 60 21.86 -4.12 -4.15
C ASP A 60 21.45 -2.69 -3.79
N PHE A 61 21.06 -2.51 -2.53
CA PHE A 61 20.66 -1.22 -1.95
C PHE A 61 21.70 -0.65 -0.98
N SER A 62 22.85 -1.29 -0.80
CA SER A 62 23.88 -0.90 0.18
C SER A 62 24.33 0.55 0.04
N GLN A 63 24.54 1.02 -1.20
CA GLN A 63 24.93 2.41 -1.49
C GLN A 63 23.86 3.44 -1.11
N TYR A 64 22.58 3.05 -1.05
CA TYR A 64 21.45 3.89 -0.67
C TYR A 64 21.17 3.82 0.83
N ILE A 65 21.43 2.69 1.47
CA ILE A 65 21.23 2.47 2.91
C ILE A 65 22.36 3.08 3.74
N THR A 66 23.60 3.03 3.25
CA THR A 66 24.76 3.60 3.96
C THR A 66 24.59 5.07 4.34
N PRO A 67 24.09 5.97 3.45
CA PRO A 67 23.80 7.35 3.83
C PRO A 67 22.75 7.50 4.92
N VAL A 68 21.76 6.60 5.00
CA VAL A 68 20.73 6.62 6.06
C VAL A 68 21.36 6.53 7.45
N LEU A 69 22.39 5.68 7.59
CA LEU A 69 23.09 5.50 8.88
C LEU A 69 23.71 6.79 9.45
N ASN A 70 24.00 7.76 8.59
CA ASN A 70 24.67 9.01 8.92
C ASN A 70 23.78 10.25 8.72
N SER A 71 22.52 10.07 8.37
CA SER A 71 21.60 11.17 8.05
C SER A 71 21.00 11.88 9.27
N GLY A 72 21.03 11.23 10.43
CA GLY A 72 20.30 11.67 11.61
C GLY A 72 18.80 11.31 11.58
N ALA A 73 18.32 10.71 10.51
CA ALA A 73 16.95 10.19 10.45
C ALA A 73 16.76 9.02 11.40
N ASP A 74 15.58 8.94 12.00
CA ASP A 74 15.16 7.85 12.89
C ASP A 74 14.03 7.01 12.30
N VAL A 75 13.59 7.35 11.08
CA VAL A 75 12.63 6.57 10.29
C VAL A 75 13.13 6.39 8.86
N LEU A 76 13.14 5.16 8.36
CA LEU A 76 13.34 4.85 6.95
C LEU A 76 11.99 4.50 6.30
N VAL A 77 11.59 5.24 5.28
CA VAL A 77 10.42 4.95 4.47
C VAL A 77 10.83 4.31 3.16
N LEU A 78 10.43 3.06 2.94
CA LEU A 78 10.72 2.31 1.73
C LEU A 78 9.54 2.41 0.75
N ASN A 79 9.58 3.39 -0.15
CA ASN A 79 8.61 3.54 -1.24
C ASN A 79 8.94 2.57 -2.38
N HIS A 80 9.03 1.29 -2.04
CA HIS A 80 9.36 0.17 -2.92
C HIS A 80 8.22 -0.84 -2.95
N TYR A 81 8.14 -1.60 -4.03
CA TYR A 81 7.17 -2.68 -4.17
C TYR A 81 7.83 -3.97 -4.65
N GLY A 82 7.20 -5.12 -4.36
CA GLY A 82 7.65 -6.43 -4.82
C GLY A 82 9.07 -6.77 -4.36
N LYS A 83 9.91 -7.20 -5.30
CA LYS A 83 11.28 -7.63 -5.02
C LYS A 83 12.17 -6.50 -4.53
N ASP A 84 11.98 -5.27 -5.00
CA ASP A 84 12.75 -4.11 -4.55
C ASP A 84 12.52 -3.84 -3.06
N MET A 85 11.26 -3.97 -2.60
CA MET A 85 10.95 -3.86 -1.17
C MET A 85 11.61 -5.00 -0.36
N VAL A 86 11.51 -6.24 -0.83
CA VAL A 86 12.13 -7.38 -0.14
C VAL A 86 13.63 -7.18 0.00
N ASN A 87 14.30 -6.77 -1.06
CA ASN A 87 15.75 -6.54 -1.06
C ASN A 87 16.14 -5.37 -0.16
N SER A 88 15.49 -4.22 -0.32
CA SER A 88 15.82 -3.01 0.44
C SER A 88 15.53 -3.17 1.93
N LEU A 89 14.41 -3.79 2.31
CA LEU A 89 14.10 -4.08 3.70
C LEU A 89 15.09 -5.06 4.32
N THR A 90 15.37 -6.17 3.64
CA THR A 90 16.33 -7.18 4.12
C THR A 90 17.70 -6.57 4.35
N GLN A 91 18.18 -5.76 3.40
CA GLN A 91 19.47 -5.10 3.53
C GLN A 91 19.47 -4.02 4.62
N ALA A 92 18.38 -3.24 4.76
CA ALA A 92 18.26 -2.25 5.83
C ALA A 92 18.36 -2.90 7.22
N VAL A 93 17.74 -4.06 7.41
CA VAL A 93 17.84 -4.85 8.64
C VAL A 93 19.27 -5.40 8.83
N GLN A 94 19.88 -5.96 7.77
CA GLN A 94 21.26 -6.47 7.81
C GLN A 94 22.30 -5.38 8.13
N PHE A 95 22.06 -4.13 7.74
CA PHE A 95 22.88 -2.98 8.10
C PHE A 95 22.66 -2.50 9.56
N GLY A 96 21.80 -3.19 10.31
CA GLY A 96 21.54 -2.90 11.72
C GLY A 96 20.75 -1.61 11.96
N LEU A 97 19.95 -1.14 10.99
CA LEU A 97 19.15 0.07 11.19
C LEU A 97 18.15 -0.08 12.33
N ARG A 98 17.54 -1.25 12.48
CA ARG A 98 16.55 -1.51 13.55
C ARG A 98 17.14 -1.49 14.96
N ASP A 99 18.45 -1.66 15.08
CA ASP A 99 19.16 -1.66 16.37
C ASP A 99 19.64 -0.26 16.78
N LYS A 100 19.36 0.75 15.96
CA LYS A 100 19.75 2.14 16.20
C LYS A 100 18.77 2.84 17.11
N ASN A 101 19.32 3.71 17.97
CA ASN A 101 18.56 4.74 18.65
C ASN A 101 19.12 6.10 18.24
N ILE A 102 18.29 6.96 17.70
CA ILE A 102 18.67 8.28 17.20
C ILE A 102 17.93 9.33 18.03
N ASN A 103 18.67 10.18 18.72
CA ASN A 103 18.13 11.26 19.56
C ASN A 103 17.10 10.76 20.61
N GLY A 104 17.24 9.52 21.09
CA GLY A 104 16.32 8.92 22.06
C GLY A 104 15.15 8.14 21.43
N ASN A 105 15.03 8.14 20.11
CA ASN A 105 14.03 7.38 19.37
C ASN A 105 14.61 6.08 18.82
N ASP A 106 13.93 4.98 19.03
CA ASP A 106 14.24 3.73 18.33
C ASP A 106 13.96 3.87 16.84
N PHE A 107 14.90 3.37 16.03
CA PHE A 107 14.82 3.49 14.59
C PHE A 107 13.65 2.64 14.02
N GLN A 108 12.83 3.27 13.18
CA GLN A 108 11.68 2.62 12.57
C GLN A 108 11.85 2.44 11.05
N ILE A 109 11.24 1.39 10.52
CA ILE A 109 11.12 1.19 9.07
C ILE A 109 9.64 1.14 8.72
N VAL A 110 9.24 1.85 7.67
CA VAL A 110 7.86 1.93 7.18
C VAL A 110 7.83 1.49 5.72
N VAL A 111 6.89 0.63 5.38
CA VAL A 111 6.65 0.16 4.00
C VAL A 111 5.24 0.59 3.58
N PRO A 112 5.06 1.72 2.88
CA PRO A 112 3.74 2.33 2.64
C PRO A 112 2.72 1.42 1.95
N LEU A 113 3.15 0.54 1.05
CA LEU A 113 2.31 -0.51 0.49
C LEU A 113 2.90 -1.88 0.83
N PHE A 114 2.13 -2.71 1.54
CA PHE A 114 2.64 -3.92 2.15
C PHE A 114 1.71 -5.11 1.89
N SER A 115 2.07 -5.98 0.97
CA SER A 115 1.29 -7.17 0.64
C SER A 115 1.81 -8.44 1.34
N ARG A 116 0.94 -9.46 1.48
CA ARG A 116 1.32 -10.77 2.03
C ARG A 116 2.49 -11.40 1.26
N LEU A 117 2.53 -11.27 -0.07
CA LEU A 117 3.62 -11.85 -0.87
C LEU A 117 4.95 -11.14 -0.61
N MET A 118 4.94 -9.83 -0.41
CA MET A 118 6.13 -9.08 0.00
C MET A 118 6.58 -9.48 1.41
N ALA A 119 5.62 -9.61 2.33
CA ALA A 119 5.89 -10.09 3.69
C ALA A 119 6.52 -11.49 3.67
N GLN A 120 5.98 -12.40 2.88
CA GLN A 120 6.52 -13.76 2.71
C GLN A 120 7.95 -13.74 2.15
N GLY A 121 8.23 -12.87 1.17
CA GLY A 121 9.57 -12.73 0.60
C GLY A 121 10.61 -12.16 1.56
N ALA A 122 10.20 -11.25 2.45
CA ALA A 122 11.09 -10.62 3.42
C ALA A 122 11.26 -11.45 4.73
N GLY A 123 10.40 -12.44 4.96
CA GLY A 123 10.48 -13.33 6.13
C GLY A 123 10.39 -12.55 7.46
N ASP A 124 11.21 -12.91 8.43
CA ASP A 124 11.21 -12.29 9.76
C ASP A 124 11.52 -10.78 9.77
N ASN A 125 12.08 -10.25 8.68
CA ASN A 125 12.40 -8.82 8.60
C ASN A 125 11.16 -7.92 8.64
N ILE A 126 9.95 -8.47 8.40
CA ILE A 126 8.70 -7.70 8.44
C ILE A 126 8.18 -7.41 9.84
N LYS A 127 8.62 -8.14 10.87
CA LYS A 127 8.05 -8.06 12.23
C LYS A 127 8.01 -6.62 12.73
N GLY A 128 6.82 -6.15 13.14
CA GLY A 128 6.61 -4.79 13.64
C GLY A 128 6.59 -3.68 12.58
N ILE A 129 6.80 -3.99 11.29
CA ILE A 129 6.81 -3.00 10.20
C ILE A 129 5.38 -2.58 9.87
N TYR A 130 5.12 -1.27 9.85
CA TYR A 130 3.83 -0.70 9.46
C TYR A 130 3.75 -0.40 7.97
N GLY A 131 2.55 -0.57 7.43
CA GLY A 131 2.23 -0.23 6.05
C GLY A 131 0.74 -0.27 5.77
N THR A 132 0.36 -0.13 4.51
CA THR A 132 -1.04 -0.25 4.07
C THR A 132 -1.21 -1.38 3.07
N THR A 133 -2.41 -1.91 3.01
CA THR A 133 -2.86 -2.79 1.92
C THR A 133 -4.31 -2.49 1.58
N ASN A 134 -4.71 -2.83 0.38
CA ASN A 134 -6.08 -2.62 -0.06
C ASN A 134 -7.01 -3.82 0.24
N TRP A 135 -6.49 -4.91 0.75
CA TRP A 135 -7.23 -6.09 1.16
C TRP A 135 -6.33 -7.08 1.92
N ASN A 136 -6.93 -7.86 2.83
CA ASN A 136 -6.25 -8.94 3.55
C ASN A 136 -7.20 -10.14 3.68
N TRP A 137 -6.68 -11.34 3.51
CA TRP A 137 -7.44 -12.59 3.61
C TRP A 137 -8.05 -12.84 5.00
N ALA A 138 -7.58 -12.14 6.02
CA ALA A 138 -8.13 -12.22 7.38
C ALA A 138 -9.40 -11.38 7.59
N LEU A 139 -9.83 -10.58 6.61
CA LEU A 139 -11.11 -9.85 6.66
C LEU A 139 -12.28 -10.80 6.86
N GLN A 140 -13.24 -10.44 7.72
CA GLN A 140 -14.34 -11.31 8.15
C GLN A 140 -15.65 -11.09 7.40
N ASP A 141 -15.70 -10.16 6.45
CA ASP A 141 -16.88 -9.98 5.61
C ASP A 141 -17.17 -11.23 4.75
N ALA A 142 -18.46 -11.44 4.44
CA ALA A 142 -18.90 -12.65 3.76
C ALA A 142 -18.27 -12.83 2.36
N GLY A 143 -18.07 -11.73 1.62
CA GLY A 143 -17.48 -11.79 0.28
C GLY A 143 -16.00 -12.19 0.33
N SER A 144 -15.21 -11.58 1.24
CA SER A 144 -13.82 -11.95 1.47
C SER A 144 -13.69 -13.42 1.88
N GLN A 145 -14.50 -13.89 2.83
CA GLN A 145 -14.44 -15.27 3.29
C GLN A 145 -14.86 -16.28 2.21
N ALA A 146 -15.84 -15.95 1.38
CA ALA A 146 -16.22 -16.79 0.24
C ALA A 146 -15.07 -16.90 -0.77
N PHE A 147 -14.39 -15.80 -1.08
CA PHE A 147 -13.23 -15.80 -1.97
C PHE A 147 -12.06 -16.57 -1.37
N VAL A 148 -11.72 -16.34 -0.09
CA VAL A 148 -10.65 -17.08 0.62
C VAL A 148 -10.90 -18.58 0.58
N LYS A 149 -12.14 -19.01 0.83
CA LYS A 149 -12.53 -20.42 0.79
C LYS A 149 -12.36 -21.04 -0.60
N SER A 150 -12.88 -20.37 -1.64
CA SER A 150 -12.82 -20.90 -3.01
C SER A 150 -11.38 -20.91 -3.55
N PHE A 151 -10.62 -19.84 -3.32
CA PHE A 151 -9.21 -19.76 -3.71
C PHE A 151 -8.36 -20.80 -2.97
N GLY A 152 -8.58 -20.95 -1.66
CA GLY A 152 -7.87 -21.93 -0.85
C GLY A 152 -8.14 -23.38 -1.28
N ALA A 153 -9.37 -23.69 -1.71
CA ALA A 153 -9.74 -25.01 -2.23
C ALA A 153 -9.01 -25.34 -3.55
N GLU A 154 -8.77 -24.33 -4.40
CA GLU A 154 -8.10 -24.50 -5.69
C GLU A 154 -6.57 -24.52 -5.56
N TYR A 155 -6.00 -23.61 -4.73
CA TYR A 155 -4.56 -23.36 -4.71
C TYR A 155 -3.85 -23.82 -3.42
N GLY A 156 -4.58 -24.32 -2.42
CA GLY A 156 -4.03 -24.82 -1.15
C GLY A 156 -3.43 -23.74 -0.23
N ASN A 157 -3.68 -22.45 -0.50
CA ASN A 157 -3.18 -21.33 0.29
C ASN A 157 -4.14 -20.13 0.21
N PRO A 158 -4.10 -19.17 1.18
CA PRO A 158 -4.96 -18.00 1.12
C PRO A 158 -4.54 -17.08 -0.03
N PRO A 159 -5.50 -16.34 -0.63
CA PRO A 159 -5.18 -15.37 -1.68
C PRO A 159 -4.36 -14.19 -1.15
N SER A 160 -3.57 -13.59 -2.03
CA SER A 160 -2.94 -12.29 -1.78
C SER A 160 -3.91 -11.14 -2.07
N GLN A 161 -3.57 -9.93 -1.64
CA GLN A 161 -4.29 -8.74 -2.03
C GLN A 161 -4.34 -8.55 -3.57
N ALA A 162 -3.27 -8.91 -4.28
CA ALA A 162 -3.24 -8.84 -5.73
C ALA A 162 -4.21 -9.85 -6.37
N ALA A 163 -4.30 -11.06 -5.83
CA ALA A 163 -5.25 -12.07 -6.30
C ALA A 163 -6.71 -11.60 -6.10
N GLN A 164 -7.03 -11.01 -4.93
CA GLN A 164 -8.35 -10.42 -4.69
C GLN A 164 -8.64 -9.27 -5.67
N THR A 165 -7.68 -8.37 -5.88
CA THR A 165 -7.85 -7.27 -6.83
C THR A 165 -8.13 -7.79 -8.24
N CYS A 166 -7.36 -8.77 -8.73
CA CYS A 166 -7.60 -9.38 -10.05
C CYS A 166 -8.98 -10.04 -10.13
N TYR A 167 -9.39 -10.78 -9.09
CA TYR A 167 -10.70 -11.42 -9.02
C TYR A 167 -11.83 -10.38 -9.13
N VAL A 168 -11.81 -9.36 -8.27
CA VAL A 168 -12.84 -8.33 -8.25
C VAL A 168 -12.87 -7.54 -9.56
N GLN A 169 -11.70 -7.11 -10.05
CA GLN A 169 -11.63 -6.34 -11.30
C GLN A 169 -12.13 -7.15 -12.51
N THR A 170 -11.89 -8.45 -12.55
CA THR A 170 -12.41 -9.32 -13.60
C THR A 170 -13.94 -9.39 -13.58
N LEU A 171 -14.54 -9.53 -12.39
CA LEU A 171 -16.00 -9.54 -12.23
C LEU A 171 -16.62 -8.20 -12.58
N LEU A 172 -16.01 -7.09 -12.19
CA LEU A 172 -16.48 -5.74 -12.50
C LEU A 172 -16.38 -5.45 -14.01
N TYR A 173 -15.30 -5.87 -14.65
CA TYR A 173 -15.16 -5.75 -16.10
C TYR A 173 -16.24 -6.55 -16.84
N ALA A 174 -16.50 -7.79 -16.43
CA ALA A 174 -17.56 -8.61 -17.02
C ALA A 174 -18.94 -7.93 -16.86
N ASN A 175 -19.25 -7.43 -15.67
CA ASN A 175 -20.49 -6.68 -15.42
C ASN A 175 -20.60 -5.41 -16.29
N ALA A 176 -19.50 -4.66 -16.45
CA ALA A 176 -19.48 -3.47 -17.28
C ALA A 176 -19.68 -3.80 -18.77
N VAL A 177 -19.10 -4.89 -19.27
CA VAL A 177 -19.32 -5.38 -20.64
C VAL A 177 -20.77 -5.79 -20.86
N GLU A 178 -21.37 -6.51 -19.91
CA GLU A 178 -22.78 -6.88 -19.96
C GLU A 178 -23.69 -5.65 -19.96
N THR A 179 -23.39 -4.66 -19.13
CA THR A 179 -24.14 -3.39 -19.04
C THR A 179 -24.01 -2.58 -20.34
N ALA A 180 -22.81 -2.49 -20.88
CA ALA A 180 -22.55 -1.78 -22.15
C ALA A 180 -23.07 -2.52 -23.39
N GLY A 181 -23.28 -3.83 -23.29
CA GLY A 181 -23.67 -4.70 -24.41
C GLY A 181 -22.58 -4.85 -25.49
N THR A 182 -21.35 -4.49 -25.17
CA THR A 182 -20.21 -4.49 -26.12
C THR A 182 -18.89 -4.60 -25.38
N PHE A 183 -17.83 -5.06 -26.09
CA PHE A 183 -16.45 -5.01 -25.63
C PHE A 183 -15.71 -3.72 -26.03
N TYR A 184 -16.38 -2.77 -26.67
CA TYR A 184 -15.76 -1.52 -27.11
C TYR A 184 -15.33 -0.68 -25.89
N PRO A 185 -14.01 -0.40 -25.70
CA PRO A 185 -13.49 0.15 -24.44
C PRO A 185 -14.18 1.44 -23.97
N PRO A 186 -14.47 2.46 -24.83
CA PRO A 186 -15.15 3.66 -24.37
C PRO A 186 -16.53 3.40 -23.75
N GLU A 187 -17.32 2.49 -24.30
CA GLU A 187 -18.65 2.15 -23.76
C GLU A 187 -18.52 1.36 -22.44
N VAL A 188 -17.53 0.49 -22.33
CA VAL A 188 -17.23 -0.24 -21.08
C VAL A 188 -16.77 0.73 -19.98
N ILE A 189 -15.95 1.71 -20.33
CA ILE A 189 -15.49 2.74 -19.38
C ILE A 189 -16.70 3.56 -18.89
N LYS A 190 -17.56 4.02 -19.78
CA LYS A 190 -18.79 4.73 -19.41
C LYS A 190 -19.68 3.91 -18.46
N ALA A 191 -19.76 2.60 -18.65
CA ALA A 191 -20.52 1.72 -17.76
C ALA A 191 -19.91 1.60 -16.35
N LEU A 192 -18.62 1.88 -16.21
CA LEU A 192 -17.92 1.92 -14.92
C LEU A 192 -17.98 3.29 -14.25
N GLU A 193 -18.21 4.38 -14.98
CA GLU A 193 -18.28 5.73 -14.40
C GLU A 193 -19.42 5.86 -13.38
N GLY A 194 -19.07 6.23 -12.16
CA GLY A 194 -20.01 6.32 -11.05
C GLY A 194 -20.50 4.97 -10.50
N PHE A 195 -19.93 3.85 -10.98
CA PHE A 195 -20.35 2.52 -10.53
C PHE A 195 -19.98 2.30 -9.05
N LYS A 196 -20.97 1.85 -8.28
CA LYS A 196 -20.83 1.58 -6.84
C LYS A 196 -21.13 0.12 -6.54
N PHE A 197 -20.36 -0.46 -5.66
CA PHE A 197 -20.58 -1.82 -5.18
C PHE A 197 -20.08 -1.99 -3.74
N ASP A 198 -20.54 -3.06 -3.10
CA ASP A 198 -20.16 -3.45 -1.74
C ASP A 198 -20.15 -4.99 -1.64
N GLY A 199 -19.60 -5.52 -0.55
CA GLY A 199 -19.64 -6.95 -0.24
C GLY A 199 -18.50 -7.78 -0.85
N MET A 200 -17.48 -7.15 -1.42
CA MET A 200 -16.28 -7.82 -1.96
C MET A 200 -15.02 -7.59 -1.11
N GLY A 201 -15.21 -7.23 0.15
CA GLY A 201 -14.17 -6.72 1.05
C GLY A 201 -13.79 -5.27 0.73
N ASN A 202 -13.24 -4.56 1.70
CA ASN A 202 -12.85 -3.14 1.62
C ASN A 202 -14.01 -2.12 1.64
N GLY A 203 -15.15 -2.46 2.22
CA GLY A 203 -16.29 -1.55 2.35
C GLY A 203 -16.88 -1.08 1.02
N PRO A 204 -17.74 -0.04 1.08
CA PRO A 204 -18.34 0.54 -0.10
C PRO A 204 -17.30 1.10 -1.07
N THR A 205 -17.34 0.63 -2.30
CA THR A 205 -16.38 1.00 -3.35
C THR A 205 -17.08 1.79 -4.44
N GLU A 206 -16.40 2.79 -5.01
CA GLU A 206 -16.89 3.61 -6.10
C GLU A 206 -15.81 3.89 -7.13
N TYR A 207 -16.19 3.80 -8.41
CA TYR A 207 -15.43 4.35 -9.52
C TYR A 207 -15.93 5.76 -9.81
N ARG A 208 -15.15 6.76 -9.41
CA ARG A 208 -15.49 8.17 -9.62
C ARG A 208 -15.40 8.52 -11.10
N ALA A 209 -16.47 9.17 -11.64
CA ALA A 209 -16.56 9.48 -13.05
C ALA A 209 -15.57 10.54 -13.52
N GLU A 210 -15.23 11.52 -12.65
CA GLU A 210 -14.43 12.69 -13.00
C GLU A 210 -12.97 12.37 -13.31
N ASP A 211 -12.40 11.32 -12.74
CA ASP A 211 -10.99 10.98 -12.90
C ASP A 211 -10.73 9.47 -12.97
N HIS A 212 -11.78 8.66 -13.04
CA HIS A 212 -11.77 7.19 -13.06
C HIS A 212 -11.07 6.55 -11.84
N GLN A 213 -10.91 7.30 -10.75
CA GLN A 213 -10.31 6.78 -9.54
C GLN A 213 -11.28 5.85 -8.80
N CYS A 214 -10.78 4.67 -8.46
CA CYS A 214 -11.49 3.73 -7.61
C CYS A 214 -11.17 4.00 -6.14
N PHE A 215 -12.18 4.37 -5.35
CA PHE A 215 -12.07 4.57 -3.92
C PHE A 215 -12.73 3.44 -3.14
N LYS A 216 -12.06 3.02 -2.08
CA LYS A 216 -12.47 1.99 -1.14
C LYS A 216 -11.76 2.17 0.19
N ASP A 217 -12.17 1.41 1.20
CA ASP A 217 -11.49 1.40 2.48
C ASP A 217 -10.04 0.91 2.33
N VAL A 218 -9.16 1.40 3.18
CA VAL A 218 -7.74 1.04 3.19
C VAL A 218 -7.40 0.42 4.53
N LEU A 219 -6.68 -0.69 4.50
CA LEU A 219 -6.20 -1.36 5.71
C LEU A 219 -4.82 -0.84 6.08
N VAL A 220 -4.64 -0.41 7.33
CA VAL A 220 -3.32 -0.28 7.93
C VAL A 220 -2.96 -1.63 8.51
N VAL A 221 -1.79 -2.13 8.15
CA VAL A 221 -1.30 -3.43 8.59
C VAL A 221 0.06 -3.30 9.26
N ARG A 222 0.36 -4.27 10.13
CA ARG A 222 1.67 -4.42 10.75
C ARG A 222 2.18 -5.83 10.55
N GLY A 223 3.48 -5.97 10.32
CA GLY A 223 4.14 -7.28 10.27
C GLY A 223 3.94 -8.03 11.59
N ASN A 224 3.33 -9.23 11.51
CA ASN A 224 2.99 -10.04 12.67
C ASN A 224 4.26 -10.54 13.36
N GLU A 225 4.38 -10.27 14.65
CA GLU A 225 5.54 -10.68 15.47
C GLU A 225 5.50 -12.16 15.86
N ASN A 226 4.29 -12.74 15.96
CA ASN A 226 4.06 -14.10 16.42
C ASN A 226 3.09 -14.85 15.48
N PRO A 227 3.47 -15.09 14.21
CA PRO A 227 2.59 -15.68 13.23
C PRO A 227 2.13 -17.08 13.62
N SER A 228 0.84 -17.35 13.55
CA SER A 228 0.24 -18.67 13.82
C SER A 228 0.44 -19.66 12.66
N SER A 229 0.80 -19.18 11.49
CA SER A 229 1.09 -19.95 10.28
C SER A 229 2.02 -19.19 9.34
N GLN A 230 2.58 -19.88 8.36
CA GLN A 230 3.41 -19.27 7.30
C GLN A 230 2.69 -18.21 6.45
N PHE A 231 1.38 -18.06 6.58
CA PHE A 231 0.57 -17.10 5.84
C PHE A 231 0.05 -15.94 6.71
N ASP A 232 0.11 -16.11 8.03
CA ASP A 232 -0.37 -15.14 9.03
C ASP A 232 0.71 -14.08 9.30
N LEU A 233 1.05 -13.32 8.27
CA LEU A 233 2.22 -12.45 8.25
C LEU A 233 1.90 -10.99 8.55
N LEU A 234 0.63 -10.59 8.43
CA LEU A 234 0.21 -9.19 8.57
C LEU A 234 -1.04 -9.09 9.46
N ASP A 235 -0.89 -8.40 10.58
CA ASP A 235 -2.01 -8.00 11.44
C ASP A 235 -2.75 -6.82 10.83
N ILE A 236 -4.07 -6.83 10.81
CA ILE A 236 -4.87 -5.64 10.50
C ILE A 236 -4.90 -4.78 11.77
N VAL A 237 -4.27 -3.61 11.70
CA VAL A 237 -4.21 -2.65 12.82
C VAL A 237 -5.42 -1.73 12.82
N GLN A 238 -5.83 -1.31 11.61
CA GLN A 238 -6.94 -0.40 11.44
C GLN A 238 -7.56 -0.56 10.05
N GLU A 239 -8.88 -0.54 10.00
CA GLU A 239 -9.64 -0.33 8.77
C GLU A 239 -9.97 1.15 8.67
N VAL A 240 -9.46 1.82 7.65
CA VAL A 240 -9.66 3.26 7.43
C VAL A 240 -10.75 3.43 6.37
N PRO A 241 -11.90 4.00 6.72
CA PRO A 241 -13.01 4.10 5.80
C PRO A 241 -12.68 5.00 4.62
N ARG A 242 -13.27 4.70 3.47
CA ARG A 242 -13.16 5.43 2.21
C ARG A 242 -13.25 6.95 2.40
N SER A 243 -14.21 7.42 3.18
CA SER A 243 -14.44 8.84 3.44
C SER A 243 -13.26 9.60 4.07
N GLN A 244 -12.30 8.89 4.65
CA GLN A 244 -11.08 9.48 5.23
C GLN A 244 -9.88 9.46 4.27
N VAL A 245 -9.97 8.71 3.17
CA VAL A 245 -8.87 8.54 2.22
C VAL A 245 -9.17 9.12 0.83
N GLU A 246 -10.40 9.51 0.58
CA GLU A 246 -10.79 10.23 -0.63
C GLU A 246 -10.08 11.59 -0.71
N TYR A 247 -9.78 11.99 -1.92
CA TYR A 247 -9.21 13.30 -2.24
C TYR A 247 -9.97 13.92 -3.40
N ASP A 248 -9.87 15.24 -3.53
CA ASP A 248 -10.48 15.98 -4.63
C ASP A 248 -9.85 15.61 -5.97
N SER A 249 -10.64 15.51 -7.03
CA SER A 249 -10.15 15.17 -8.38
C SER A 249 -9.09 16.14 -8.88
N SER A 250 -9.11 17.39 -8.42
CA SER A 250 -8.11 18.41 -8.75
C SER A 250 -6.70 18.13 -8.17
N GLU A 251 -6.56 17.22 -7.19
CA GLU A 251 -5.24 16.93 -6.60
C GLU A 251 -4.31 16.19 -7.57
N PHE A 252 -4.84 15.34 -8.43
CA PHE A 252 -4.05 14.48 -9.34
C PHE A 252 -4.54 14.55 -10.79
N GLY A 253 -5.61 15.30 -11.04
CA GLY A 253 -6.33 15.25 -12.28
C GLY A 253 -5.82 16.22 -13.34
N GLY A 254 -5.92 15.77 -14.59
CA GLY A 254 -6.27 16.59 -15.72
C GLY A 254 -7.71 16.31 -16.08
N GLU A 255 -8.31 17.14 -16.90
CA GLU A 255 -9.61 16.83 -17.49
C GLU A 255 -9.48 15.54 -18.32
N LEU A 256 -10.38 14.59 -18.08
CA LEU A 256 -10.55 13.46 -19.00
C LEU A 256 -11.02 14.03 -20.33
N GLY A 257 -10.25 13.79 -21.39
CA GLY A 257 -10.65 14.18 -22.74
C GLY A 257 -11.91 13.44 -23.18
N PRO A 258 -12.60 13.94 -24.24
CA PRO A 258 -13.72 13.21 -24.81
C PRO A 258 -13.26 11.85 -25.32
N TYR A 259 -14.07 10.82 -25.11
CA TYR A 259 -13.84 9.54 -25.77
C TYR A 259 -14.07 9.73 -27.28
N GLU A 260 -13.02 9.55 -28.07
CA GLU A 260 -13.16 9.44 -29.52
C GLU A 260 -13.90 8.13 -29.83
N VAL A 261 -15.09 8.24 -30.38
CA VAL A 261 -15.98 7.12 -30.75
C VAL A 261 -15.72 6.76 -32.18
#